data_f2ae2b20888a696c389b3e9257e76d87
#
_entry.id   f2ae2b20888a696c389b3e9257e76d87
#
_cell.length_a   1.000
_cell.length_b   1.000
_cell.length_c   1.000
_cell.angle_alpha   90.00
_cell.angle_beta   90.00
_cell.angle_gamma   90.00
#
_symmetry.space_group_name_H-M   'P 1'
#
loop_
_entity.id
_entity.type
_entity.pdbx_description
1 polymer ?
#
loop_
_entity_poly.entity_id
_entity_poly.type
_entity_poly.pdbx_seq_one_letter_code
_entity_poly.pdbx_strand_id
1 'polypeptide(L)'
;MQVKDRVLAALEASRGTYLSGQALAQQLQVSRNAVWKAISQLRESGYPIQAVSHRGYCLDVDSPLLSPQSIARHLTVPGLQVEVAQTVSSTNTLLRQRAEEGAPEGLVLAAVEQTAGKGRQGHSFFSPPDTGLYLSLLLRPKLSAQDAL
;
A
#
# COMPACT_ATOMS: atom_id res chain seq x y z
N MET A 1 4.07 -4.75 12.75
CA MET A 1 3.08 -3.86 12.10
C MET A 1 2.66 -2.78 13.09
N GLN A 2 2.81 -1.50 12.73
CA GLN A 2 2.51 -0.37 13.61
C GLN A 2 0.99 -0.24 13.87
N VAL A 3 0.61 0.44 14.96
CA VAL A 3 -0.82 0.68 15.29
C VAL A 3 -1.53 1.42 14.15
N LYS A 4 -0.84 2.39 13.53
CA LYS A 4 -1.36 3.14 12.37
C LYS A 4 -1.76 2.23 11.22
N ASP A 5 -0.92 1.25 10.87
CA ASP A 5 -1.21 0.32 9.77
C ASP A 5 -2.38 -0.61 10.08
N ARG A 6 -2.51 -1.04 11.35
CA ARG A 6 -3.61 -1.88 11.81
C ARG A 6 -4.94 -1.12 11.83
N VAL A 7 -4.91 0.15 12.24
CA VAL A 7 -6.09 1.04 12.19
C VAL A 7 -6.50 1.27 10.73
N LEU A 8 -5.54 1.55 9.84
CA LEU A 8 -5.83 1.71 8.42
C LEU A 8 -6.44 0.44 7.81
N ALA A 9 -5.89 -0.74 8.12
CA ALA A 9 -6.44 -2.01 7.64
C ALA A 9 -7.90 -2.23 8.08
N ALA A 10 -8.23 -1.89 9.33
CA ALA A 10 -9.60 -1.99 9.83
C ALA A 10 -10.56 -1.01 9.10
N LEU A 11 -10.11 0.21 8.86
CA LEU A 11 -10.89 1.21 8.11
C LEU A 11 -11.05 0.82 6.63
N GLU A 12 -10.00 0.26 6.02
CA GLU A 12 -10.04 -0.24 4.64
C GLU A 12 -11.04 -1.40 4.48
N ALA A 13 -11.09 -2.30 5.45
CA ALA A 13 -12.05 -3.41 5.46
C ALA A 13 -13.51 -2.93 5.60
N SER A 14 -13.72 -1.71 6.09
CA SER A 14 -15.04 -1.15 6.41
C SER A 14 -15.26 0.22 5.76
N ARG A 15 -14.71 0.46 4.55
CA ARG A 15 -14.90 1.74 3.83
C ARG A 15 -16.37 2.14 3.79
N GLY A 16 -16.64 3.42 4.00
CA GLY A 16 -17.99 3.97 4.02
C GLY A 16 -18.79 3.67 5.30
N THR A 17 -18.23 2.86 6.21
CA THR A 17 -18.87 2.50 7.47
C THR A 17 -18.14 3.15 8.66
N TYR A 18 -18.91 3.69 9.62
CA TYR A 18 -18.33 4.28 10.82
C TYR A 18 -17.94 3.21 11.84
N LEU A 19 -16.69 3.22 12.26
CA LEU A 19 -16.15 2.41 13.33
C LEU A 19 -15.92 3.29 14.56
N SER A 20 -16.51 2.93 15.72
CA SER A 20 -16.28 3.68 16.94
C SER A 20 -14.83 3.52 17.41
N GLY A 21 -14.27 4.58 17.99
CA GLY A 21 -12.90 4.52 18.55
C GLY A 21 -12.74 3.47 19.65
N GLN A 22 -13.83 3.13 20.34
CA GLN A 22 -13.84 2.06 21.33
C GLN A 22 -13.80 0.68 20.66
N ALA A 23 -14.60 0.46 19.62
CA ALA A 23 -14.59 -0.79 18.87
C ALA A 23 -13.20 -1.06 18.24
N LEU A 24 -12.60 -0.04 17.62
CA LEU A 24 -11.23 -0.13 17.08
C LEU A 24 -10.21 -0.46 18.16
N ALA A 25 -10.30 0.20 19.34
CA ALA A 25 -9.39 -0.06 20.45
C ALA A 25 -9.49 -1.51 20.96
N GLN A 26 -10.70 -2.03 21.10
CA GLN A 26 -10.97 -3.42 21.50
C GLN A 26 -10.48 -4.41 20.45
N GLN A 27 -10.89 -4.24 19.20
CA GLN A 27 -10.51 -5.13 18.07
C GLN A 27 -9.00 -5.22 17.92
N LEU A 28 -8.30 -4.08 18.05
CA LEU A 28 -6.86 -4.00 17.84
C LEU A 28 -6.05 -4.19 19.14
N GLN A 29 -6.71 -4.38 20.28
CA GLN A 29 -6.07 -4.52 21.61
C GLN A 29 -5.09 -3.37 21.92
N VAL A 30 -5.52 -2.14 21.70
CA VAL A 30 -4.78 -0.91 21.96
C VAL A 30 -5.63 0.09 22.74
N SER A 31 -5.00 1.15 23.27
CA SER A 31 -5.74 2.21 23.94
C SER A 31 -6.53 3.09 22.94
N ARG A 32 -7.63 3.70 23.37
CA ARG A 32 -8.36 4.69 22.59
C ARG A 32 -7.48 5.87 22.15
N ASN A 33 -6.53 6.27 22.99
CA ASN A 33 -5.58 7.32 22.67
C ASN A 33 -4.63 6.90 21.54
N ALA A 34 -4.20 5.63 21.51
CA ALA A 34 -3.39 5.09 20.40
C ALA A 34 -4.18 5.08 19.07
N VAL A 35 -5.48 4.74 19.10
CA VAL A 35 -6.37 4.84 17.94
C VAL A 35 -6.46 6.29 17.46
N TRP A 36 -6.73 7.23 18.39
CA TRP A 36 -6.82 8.65 18.05
C TRP A 36 -5.54 9.18 17.41
N LYS A 37 -4.36 8.87 17.97
CA LYS A 37 -3.06 9.24 17.37
C LYS A 37 -2.87 8.66 15.98
N ALA A 38 -3.23 7.39 15.78
CA ALA A 38 -3.15 6.73 14.48
C ALA A 38 -4.05 7.41 13.44
N ILE A 39 -5.30 7.74 13.82
CA ILE A 39 -6.24 8.48 12.96
C ILE A 39 -5.68 9.86 12.60
N SER A 40 -5.13 10.60 13.57
CA SER A 40 -4.53 11.91 13.33
C SER A 40 -3.40 11.82 12.29
N GLN A 41 -2.48 10.87 12.48
CA GLN A 41 -1.38 10.64 11.54
C GLN A 41 -1.85 10.22 10.13
N LEU A 42 -2.89 9.39 10.04
CA LEU A 42 -3.47 9.01 8.75
C LEU A 42 -4.09 10.22 8.04
N ARG A 43 -4.82 11.07 8.77
CA ARG A 43 -5.39 12.31 8.21
C ARG A 43 -4.31 13.29 7.76
N GLU A 44 -3.22 13.45 8.53
CA GLU A 44 -2.05 14.24 8.15
C GLU A 44 -1.36 13.67 6.90
N SER A 45 -1.41 12.35 6.70
CA SER A 45 -0.94 11.68 5.49
C SER A 45 -1.93 11.76 4.31
N GLY A 46 -3.02 12.54 4.43
CA GLY A 46 -4.00 12.80 3.37
C GLY A 46 -5.16 11.80 3.29
N TYR A 47 -5.25 10.80 4.19
CA TYR A 47 -6.40 9.87 4.16
C TYR A 47 -7.71 10.62 4.46
N PRO A 48 -8.74 10.49 3.60
CA PRO A 48 -10.04 11.14 3.78
C PRO A 48 -10.85 10.41 4.85
N ILE A 49 -10.42 10.56 6.11
CA ILE A 49 -11.09 9.96 7.26
C ILE A 49 -11.99 11.01 7.90
N GLN A 50 -13.28 10.74 7.88
CA GLN A 50 -14.29 11.51 8.60
C GLN A 50 -14.29 11.09 10.08
N ALA A 51 -14.42 12.06 10.97
CA ALA A 51 -14.58 11.86 12.41
C ALA A 51 -15.87 12.54 12.86
N VAL A 52 -16.84 11.76 13.29
CA VAL A 52 -18.15 12.23 13.74
C VAL A 52 -18.36 11.85 15.19
N SER A 53 -18.75 12.85 16.01
CA SER A 53 -19.04 12.62 17.43
C SER A 53 -20.11 11.54 17.58
N HIS A 54 -19.92 10.64 18.55
CA HIS A 54 -20.76 9.47 18.85
C HIS A 54 -20.87 8.40 17.75
N ARG A 55 -20.40 8.65 16.53
CA ARG A 55 -20.36 7.65 15.44
C ARG A 55 -18.97 7.01 15.27
N GLY A 56 -17.89 7.82 15.42
CA GLY A 56 -16.52 7.36 15.28
C GLY A 56 -15.87 7.82 13.97
N TYR A 57 -15.13 6.94 13.36
CA TYR A 57 -14.26 7.20 12.20
C TYR A 57 -14.71 6.41 10.98
N CYS A 58 -14.70 7.03 9.82
CA CYS A 58 -15.07 6.42 8.55
C CYS A 58 -14.05 6.82 7.48
N LEU A 59 -13.45 5.85 6.80
CA LEU A 59 -12.67 6.10 5.60
C LEU A 59 -13.62 6.23 4.41
N ASP A 60 -13.42 7.26 3.61
CA ASP A 60 -14.24 7.50 2.42
C ASP A 60 -14.17 6.30 1.45
N VAL A 61 -15.30 5.98 0.82
CA VAL A 61 -15.41 4.90 -0.16
C VAL A 61 -14.48 5.16 -1.34
N ASP A 62 -14.43 6.40 -1.81
CA ASP A 62 -13.69 6.83 -2.99
C ASP A 62 -12.28 7.35 -2.68
N SER A 63 -11.69 6.95 -1.54
CA SER A 63 -10.32 7.33 -1.22
C SER A 63 -9.36 6.95 -2.34
N PRO A 64 -8.69 7.92 -3.00
CA PRO A 64 -7.80 7.65 -4.12
C PRO A 64 -6.41 7.17 -3.66
N LEU A 65 -6.14 7.18 -2.36
CA LEU A 65 -4.81 6.90 -1.85
C LEU A 65 -4.43 5.44 -1.99
N LEU A 66 -3.32 5.23 -2.68
CA LEU A 66 -2.69 3.92 -2.80
C LEU A 66 -1.98 3.57 -1.48
N SER A 67 -2.29 2.40 -0.93
CA SER A 67 -1.63 1.87 0.27
C SER A 67 -1.51 0.35 0.19
N PRO A 68 -0.55 -0.27 0.91
CA PRO A 68 -0.51 -1.73 1.01
C PRO A 68 -1.83 -2.32 1.49
N GLN A 69 -2.52 -1.63 2.40
CA GLN A 69 -3.81 -2.06 2.96
C GLN A 69 -4.95 -1.99 1.94
N SER A 70 -4.99 -0.90 1.13
CA SER A 70 -6.01 -0.77 0.09
C SER A 70 -5.83 -1.82 -1.01
N ILE A 71 -4.60 -2.17 -1.35
CA ILE A 71 -4.30 -3.22 -2.33
C ILE A 71 -4.61 -4.60 -1.74
N ALA A 72 -4.17 -4.87 -0.51
CA ALA A 72 -4.29 -6.17 0.14
C ALA A 72 -5.74 -6.67 0.21
N ARG A 73 -6.72 -5.79 0.35
CA ARG A 73 -8.15 -6.16 0.36
C ARG A 73 -8.66 -6.78 -0.94
N HIS A 74 -7.96 -6.56 -2.04
CA HIS A 74 -8.31 -7.06 -3.36
C HIS A 74 -7.41 -8.22 -3.84
N LEU A 75 -6.37 -8.57 -3.07
CA LEU A 75 -5.49 -9.67 -3.40
C LEU A 75 -6.18 -11.00 -3.13
N THR A 76 -6.30 -11.81 -4.18
CA THR A 76 -6.82 -13.18 -4.11
C THR A 76 -5.71 -14.24 -4.19
N VAL A 77 -4.52 -13.83 -4.64
CA VAL A 77 -3.37 -14.73 -4.77
C VAL A 77 -2.59 -14.74 -3.43
N PRO A 78 -2.43 -15.91 -2.80
CA PRO A 78 -1.68 -16.00 -1.55
C PRO A 78 -0.18 -15.78 -1.78
N GLY A 79 0.52 -15.31 -0.74
CA GLY A 79 1.98 -15.15 -0.75
C GLY A 79 2.48 -13.84 -1.35
N LEU A 80 1.61 -12.98 -1.89
CA LEU A 80 2.02 -11.65 -2.34
C LEU A 80 2.24 -10.72 -1.15
N GLN A 81 3.37 -10.01 -1.18
CA GLN A 81 3.72 -8.96 -0.23
C GLN A 81 3.76 -7.62 -0.96
N VAL A 82 2.98 -6.64 -0.49
CA VAL A 82 2.87 -5.34 -1.17
C VAL A 82 3.58 -4.26 -0.38
N GLU A 83 4.50 -3.57 -1.05
CA GLU A 83 5.08 -2.31 -0.63
C GLU A 83 4.55 -1.18 -1.52
N VAL A 84 4.27 -0.02 -0.92
CA VAL A 84 3.85 1.18 -1.66
C VAL A 84 4.78 2.32 -1.29
N ALA A 85 5.33 2.97 -2.30
CA ALA A 85 6.15 4.17 -2.16
C ALA A 85 5.46 5.37 -2.82
N GLN A 86 5.65 6.56 -2.28
CA GLN A 86 5.15 7.79 -2.91
C GLN A 86 5.95 8.10 -4.17
N THR A 87 7.27 8.18 -4.04
CA THR A 87 8.18 8.47 -5.15
C THR A 87 9.36 7.51 -5.13
N VAL A 88 9.70 6.94 -6.26
CA VAL A 88 10.89 6.11 -6.47
C VAL A 88 11.60 6.51 -7.77
N SER A 89 12.85 6.13 -7.93
CA SER A 89 13.52 6.28 -9.23
C SER A 89 12.84 5.40 -10.30
N SER A 90 12.69 4.12 -10.00
CA SER A 90 11.97 3.15 -10.83
C SER A 90 11.61 1.94 -9.97
N THR A 91 10.35 1.49 -10.04
CA THR A 91 9.89 0.28 -9.34
C THR A 91 10.69 -0.94 -9.74
N ASN A 92 11.03 -1.06 -11.03
CA ASN A 92 11.83 -2.17 -11.56
C ASN A 92 13.28 -2.13 -11.03
N THR A 93 13.92 -0.95 -11.01
CA THR A 93 15.29 -0.81 -10.50
C THR A 93 15.35 -1.14 -9.01
N LEU A 94 14.42 -0.62 -8.22
CA LEU A 94 14.37 -0.87 -6.78
C LEU A 94 14.05 -2.34 -6.48
N LEU A 95 13.10 -2.94 -7.21
CA LEU A 95 12.75 -4.34 -7.00
C LEU A 95 13.89 -5.29 -7.39
N ARG A 96 14.68 -4.96 -8.43
CA ARG A 96 15.89 -5.71 -8.78
C ARG A 96 16.91 -5.66 -7.64
N GLN A 97 17.16 -4.50 -7.06
CA GLN A 97 18.03 -4.37 -5.89
C GLN A 97 17.53 -5.23 -4.72
N ARG A 98 16.21 -5.19 -4.41
CA ARG A 98 15.61 -6.05 -3.38
C ARG A 98 15.80 -7.54 -3.67
N ALA A 99 15.73 -7.92 -4.96
CA ALA A 99 15.95 -9.31 -5.38
C ALA A 99 17.40 -9.77 -5.14
N GLU A 100 18.38 -8.89 -5.39
CA GLU A 100 19.81 -9.10 -5.12
C GLU A 100 20.10 -9.20 -3.62
N GLU A 101 19.37 -8.42 -2.80
CA GLU A 101 19.41 -8.47 -1.33
C GLU A 101 18.68 -9.69 -0.75
N GLY A 102 18.11 -10.57 -1.58
CA GLY A 102 17.48 -11.81 -1.15
C GLY A 102 15.98 -11.72 -0.86
N ALA A 103 15.29 -10.69 -1.35
CA ALA A 103 13.83 -10.60 -1.21
C ALA A 103 13.14 -11.85 -1.78
N PRO A 104 12.07 -12.35 -1.13
CA PRO A 104 11.36 -13.54 -1.58
C PRO A 104 10.54 -13.27 -2.85
N GLU A 105 10.20 -14.35 -3.55
CA GLU A 105 9.20 -14.30 -4.61
C GLU A 105 7.86 -13.77 -4.08
N GLY A 106 7.12 -13.07 -4.94
CA GLY A 106 5.82 -12.50 -4.61
C GLY A 106 5.89 -11.07 -4.04
N LEU A 107 7.09 -10.47 -3.94
CA LEU A 107 7.20 -9.06 -3.56
C LEU A 107 6.68 -8.18 -4.70
N VAL A 108 5.66 -7.36 -4.41
CA VAL A 108 5.09 -6.34 -5.28
C VAL A 108 5.51 -4.96 -4.77
N LEU A 109 6.16 -4.19 -5.61
CA LEU A 109 6.44 -2.79 -5.34
C LEU A 109 5.59 -1.91 -6.24
N ALA A 110 4.70 -1.11 -5.65
CA ALA A 110 3.91 -0.10 -6.33
C ALA A 110 4.41 1.31 -5.97
N ALA A 111 4.30 2.26 -6.90
CA ALA A 111 4.66 3.66 -6.66
C ALA A 111 3.61 4.60 -7.25
N VAL A 112 3.45 5.75 -6.62
CA VAL A 112 2.58 6.84 -7.11
C VAL A 112 3.30 7.63 -8.20
N GLU A 113 4.62 7.74 -8.11
CA GLU A 113 5.47 8.47 -9.05
C GLU A 113 6.79 7.75 -9.30
N GLN A 114 7.33 7.84 -10.52
CA GLN A 114 8.70 7.45 -10.84
C GLN A 114 9.48 8.63 -11.45
N THR A 115 10.64 8.95 -10.89
CA THR A 115 11.50 10.05 -11.37
C THR A 115 12.41 9.63 -12.51
N ALA A 116 12.65 8.34 -12.69
CA ALA A 116 13.49 7.75 -13.75
C ALA A 116 12.86 6.44 -14.27
N GLY A 117 11.58 6.49 -14.60
CA GLY A 117 10.84 5.37 -15.19
C GLY A 117 11.55 4.87 -16.46
N LYS A 118 11.63 3.54 -16.63
CA LYS A 118 12.32 2.89 -17.77
C LYS A 118 11.32 2.20 -18.67
N GLY A 119 11.31 2.62 -19.93
CA GLY A 119 10.64 1.95 -21.02
C GLY A 119 11.50 0.84 -21.64
N ARG A 120 11.02 0.26 -22.72
CA ARG A 120 11.74 -0.75 -23.48
C ARG A 120 12.98 -0.11 -24.17
N GLN A 121 14.01 -0.91 -24.40
CA GLN A 121 15.26 -0.51 -25.10
C GLN A 121 15.94 0.73 -24.48
N GLY A 122 15.80 0.94 -23.17
CA GLY A 122 16.44 2.05 -22.47
C GLY A 122 15.76 3.41 -22.61
N HIS A 123 14.62 3.50 -23.29
CA HIS A 123 13.87 4.75 -23.36
C HIS A 123 13.38 5.18 -21.97
N SER A 124 13.30 6.49 -21.74
CA SER A 124 12.67 7.04 -20.55
C SER A 124 11.14 6.84 -20.62
N PHE A 125 10.53 6.54 -19.49
CA PHE A 125 9.08 6.45 -19.36
C PHE A 125 8.60 7.53 -18.39
N PHE A 126 7.83 8.47 -18.89
CA PHE A 126 7.27 9.54 -18.07
C PHE A 126 6.21 8.99 -17.12
N SER A 127 6.43 9.19 -15.83
CA SER A 127 5.65 8.54 -14.76
C SER A 127 5.27 9.54 -13.66
N PRO A 128 4.50 10.62 -13.98
CA PRO A 128 4.10 11.60 -12.98
C PRO A 128 3.07 11.03 -12.00
N PRO A 129 2.90 11.67 -10.82
CA PRO A 129 1.90 11.25 -9.84
C PRO A 129 0.48 11.35 -10.40
N ASP A 130 -0.41 10.54 -9.87
CA ASP A 130 -1.87 10.54 -10.13
C ASP A 130 -2.29 10.33 -11.60
N THR A 131 -1.41 9.88 -12.47
CA THR A 131 -1.69 9.66 -13.90
C THR A 131 -1.63 8.20 -14.34
N GLY A 132 -1.11 7.32 -13.50
CA GLY A 132 -0.95 5.91 -13.83
C GLY A 132 -0.66 5.04 -12.63
N LEU A 133 -0.61 3.74 -12.87
CA LEU A 133 -0.19 2.74 -11.90
C LEU A 133 1.20 2.23 -12.28
N TYR A 134 2.17 2.43 -11.42
CA TYR A 134 3.55 1.98 -11.60
C TYR A 134 3.83 0.87 -10.61
N LEU A 135 4.00 -0.36 -11.10
CA LEU A 135 4.27 -1.50 -10.25
C LEU A 135 5.26 -2.47 -10.90
N SER A 136 5.95 -3.21 -10.05
CA SER A 136 6.78 -4.35 -10.43
C SER A 136 6.52 -5.51 -9.48
N LEU A 137 6.58 -6.73 -10.01
CA LEU A 137 6.42 -7.97 -9.25
C LEU A 137 7.69 -8.81 -9.37
N LEU A 138 8.20 -9.29 -8.25
CA LEU A 138 9.34 -10.20 -8.21
C LEU A 138 8.86 -11.64 -8.39
N LEU A 139 9.31 -12.25 -9.47
CA LEU A 139 9.12 -13.67 -9.75
C LEU A 139 10.46 -14.40 -9.73
N ARG A 140 10.46 -15.65 -9.26
CA ARG A 140 11.62 -16.56 -9.27
C ARG A 140 11.24 -17.91 -9.89
N PRO A 141 10.86 -17.90 -11.20
CA PRO A 141 10.42 -19.12 -11.85
C PRO A 141 11.58 -20.13 -11.91
N LYS A 142 11.27 -21.40 -11.67
CA LYS A 142 12.20 -22.51 -11.85
C LYS A 142 12.25 -22.94 -13.32
N LEU A 143 12.59 -22.01 -14.21
CA LEU A 143 12.68 -22.21 -15.64
C LEU A 143 14.12 -22.03 -16.10
N SER A 144 14.51 -22.74 -17.17
CA SER A 144 15.77 -22.42 -17.85
C SER A 144 15.67 -21.05 -18.56
N ALA A 145 16.81 -20.42 -18.83
CA ALA A 145 16.81 -19.14 -19.58
C ALA A 145 16.18 -19.27 -20.97
N GLN A 146 16.17 -20.48 -21.54
CA GLN A 146 15.57 -20.77 -22.86
C GLN A 146 14.04 -20.84 -22.80
N ASP A 147 13.48 -21.27 -21.65
CA ASP A 147 12.05 -21.42 -21.45
C ASP A 147 11.38 -20.11 -20.95
N ALA A 148 12.19 -19.08 -20.66
CA ALA A 148 11.74 -17.79 -20.15
C ALA A 148 11.58 -16.71 -21.24
N LEU A 149 11.77 -17.06 -22.52
CA LEU A 149 11.71 -16.15 -23.69
C LEU A 149 10.34 -16.17 -24.36
#